data_fcbb05dfbb8d26a06aea38baacc42c8a
#
_entry.id   fcbb05dfbb8d26a06aea38baacc42c8a
#
_cell.length_a   1.000
_cell.length_b   1.000
_cell.length_c   1.000
_cell.angle_alpha   90.00
_cell.angle_beta   90.00
_cell.angle_gamma   90.00
#
_symmetry.space_group_name_H-M   'P 1'
#
loop_
_entity.id
_entity.type
_entity.pdbx_description
1 polymer ?
#
loop_
_entity_poly.entity_id
_entity_poly.type
_entity_poly.pdbx_seq_one_letter_code
_entity_poly.pdbx_strand_id
1 'polypeptide(L)'
;GNNATTSDETALDYFNKIRARAGLNPKDAISYEDIRHERRMELCMEGQYWYDLVRRSYYKQQETVNYIKNQQRDVNTPVLWNSETQTLSVDESRDPSSRSIGTIDATIFLLPYPESETVQNPLLKAEPVSYEFKEDRITDLFN
;
A
#
# COMPACT_ATOMS: atom_id res chain seq x y z
N GLY A 1 -6.31 -17.31 -8.06
CA GLY A 1 -6.61 -16.39 -9.10
C GLY A 1 -6.83 -14.97 -8.62
N ASN A 2 -5.86 -14.13 -8.89
CA ASN A 2 -5.83 -12.81 -8.27
C ASN A 2 -6.22 -11.67 -9.20
N ASN A 3 -6.74 -12.01 -10.38
CA ASN A 3 -7.35 -11.07 -11.32
C ASN A 3 -8.86 -11.31 -11.45
N ALA A 4 -9.49 -11.88 -10.42
CA ALA A 4 -10.93 -12.02 -10.40
C ALA A 4 -11.58 -10.63 -10.54
N THR A 5 -12.49 -10.52 -11.48
CA THR A 5 -13.34 -9.36 -11.66
C THR A 5 -14.74 -9.67 -11.20
N THR A 6 -15.46 -8.67 -10.76
CA THR A 6 -16.89 -8.77 -10.49
C THR A 6 -17.66 -7.82 -11.39
N SER A 7 -18.84 -8.26 -11.82
CA SER A 7 -19.86 -7.46 -12.50
C SER A 7 -21.13 -7.34 -11.65
N ASP A 8 -21.00 -7.54 -10.34
CA ASP A 8 -22.11 -7.30 -9.40
C ASP A 8 -22.65 -5.87 -9.55
N GLU A 9 -23.95 -5.76 -9.79
CA GLU A 9 -24.59 -4.48 -10.10
C GLU A 9 -24.44 -3.46 -8.96
N THR A 10 -24.51 -3.90 -7.71
CA THR A 10 -24.39 -3.02 -6.56
C THR A 10 -22.96 -2.50 -6.43
N ALA A 11 -21.97 -3.38 -6.61
CA ALA A 11 -20.57 -2.99 -6.56
C ALA A 11 -20.22 -2.01 -7.69
N LEU A 12 -20.70 -2.29 -8.91
CA LEU A 12 -20.51 -1.41 -10.07
C LEU A 12 -21.18 -0.05 -9.89
N ASP A 13 -22.39 -0.02 -9.35
CA ASP A 13 -23.11 1.24 -9.11
C ASP A 13 -22.30 2.17 -8.19
N TYR A 14 -21.84 1.66 -7.04
CA TYR A 14 -21.01 2.45 -6.14
C TYR A 14 -19.69 2.89 -6.76
N PHE A 15 -19.00 1.98 -7.44
CA PHE A 15 -17.73 2.27 -8.08
C PHE A 15 -17.87 3.32 -9.19
N ASN A 16 -18.86 3.16 -10.04
CA ASN A 16 -19.10 4.06 -11.17
C ASN A 16 -19.65 5.43 -10.73
N LYS A 17 -20.31 5.55 -9.58
CA LYS A 17 -20.66 6.85 -8.99
C LYS A 17 -19.44 7.69 -8.67
N ILE A 18 -18.39 7.05 -8.13
CA ILE A 18 -17.12 7.74 -7.84
C ILE A 18 -16.48 8.20 -9.15
N ARG A 19 -16.42 7.32 -10.15
CA ARG A 19 -15.84 7.62 -11.45
C ARG A 19 -16.59 8.74 -12.19
N ALA A 20 -17.91 8.70 -12.15
CA ALA A 20 -18.75 9.74 -12.76
C ALA A 20 -18.50 11.12 -12.15
N ARG A 21 -18.31 11.19 -10.82
CA ARG A 21 -17.94 12.44 -10.14
C ARG A 21 -16.60 13.00 -10.65
N ALA A 22 -15.66 12.12 -10.97
CA ALA A 22 -14.36 12.49 -11.54
C ALA A 22 -14.39 12.71 -13.07
N GLY A 23 -15.54 12.60 -13.71
CA GLY A 23 -15.67 12.72 -15.17
C GLY A 23 -15.10 11.55 -15.95
N LEU A 24 -14.92 10.39 -15.32
CA LEU A 24 -14.37 9.18 -15.91
C LEU A 24 -15.48 8.26 -16.44
N ASN A 25 -15.16 7.53 -17.51
CA ASN A 25 -16.08 6.53 -18.06
C ASN A 25 -16.37 5.40 -17.07
N PRO A 26 -17.62 4.88 -17.03
CA PRO A 26 -17.97 3.74 -16.20
C PRO A 26 -17.22 2.48 -16.64
N LYS A 27 -17.12 1.50 -15.73
CA LYS A 27 -16.62 0.15 -16.00
C LYS A 27 -17.77 -0.85 -15.90
N ASP A 28 -17.72 -1.89 -16.74
CA ASP A 28 -18.68 -3.00 -16.74
C ASP A 28 -18.26 -4.16 -15.84
N ALA A 29 -16.98 -4.19 -15.44
CA ALA A 29 -16.44 -5.11 -14.48
C ALA A 29 -15.28 -4.44 -13.74
N ILE A 30 -15.11 -4.78 -12.47
CA ILE A 30 -14.06 -4.24 -11.60
C ILE A 30 -13.28 -5.35 -10.94
N SER A 31 -11.96 -5.16 -10.84
CA SER A 31 -11.04 -6.00 -10.10
C SER A 31 -10.72 -5.38 -8.74
N TYR A 32 -10.09 -6.17 -7.87
CA TYR A 32 -9.52 -5.62 -6.64
C TYR A 32 -8.49 -4.51 -6.90
N GLU A 33 -7.70 -4.64 -7.95
CA GLU A 33 -6.70 -3.62 -8.30
C GLU A 33 -7.35 -2.32 -8.80
N ASP A 34 -8.51 -2.39 -9.47
CA ASP A 34 -9.28 -1.20 -9.84
C ASP A 34 -9.76 -0.46 -8.60
N ILE A 35 -10.32 -1.19 -7.62
CA ILE A 35 -10.77 -0.61 -6.35
C ILE A 35 -9.60 0.03 -5.60
N ARG A 36 -8.47 -0.66 -5.54
CA ARG A 36 -7.26 -0.15 -4.89
C ARG A 36 -6.74 1.12 -5.56
N HIS A 37 -6.75 1.14 -6.90
CA HIS A 37 -6.32 2.31 -7.66
C HIS A 37 -7.24 3.51 -7.42
N GLU A 38 -8.54 3.30 -7.50
CA GLU A 38 -9.53 4.34 -7.27
C GLU A 38 -9.43 4.91 -5.84
N ARG A 39 -9.34 4.03 -4.83
CA ARG A 39 -9.12 4.46 -3.44
C ARG A 39 -7.85 5.29 -3.28
N ARG A 40 -6.76 4.90 -3.95
CA ARG A 40 -5.50 5.65 -3.90
C ARG A 40 -5.64 7.05 -4.47
N MET A 41 -6.41 7.21 -5.55
CA MET A 41 -6.65 8.51 -6.18
C MET A 41 -7.58 9.37 -5.34
N GLU A 42 -8.69 8.80 -4.87
CA GLU A 42 -9.72 9.52 -4.10
C GLU A 42 -9.21 9.97 -2.71
N LEU A 43 -8.46 9.11 -2.04
CA LEU A 43 -7.95 9.35 -0.69
C LEU A 43 -6.48 9.81 -0.69
N CYS A 44 -6.05 10.37 -1.82
CA CYS A 44 -4.71 10.93 -1.93
C CYS A 44 -4.50 12.04 -0.90
N MET A 45 -3.38 11.99 -0.18
CA MET A 45 -3.01 12.95 0.88
C MET A 45 -3.81 12.83 2.19
N GLU A 46 -4.74 11.87 2.29
CA GLU A 46 -5.52 11.63 3.52
C GLU A 46 -4.86 10.61 4.48
N GLY A 47 -3.66 10.15 4.19
CA GLY A 47 -2.94 9.18 5.02
C GLY A 47 -3.48 7.75 4.96
N GLN A 48 -4.49 7.46 4.13
CA GLN A 48 -5.15 6.16 4.09
C GLN A 48 -4.36 5.08 3.37
N TYR A 49 -3.47 5.46 2.47
CA TYR A 49 -2.77 4.52 1.59
C TYR A 49 -1.90 3.51 2.34
N TRP A 50 -1.26 3.93 3.44
CA TRP A 50 -0.49 3.02 4.27
C TRP A 50 -1.35 1.91 4.87
N TYR A 51 -2.51 2.25 5.39
CA TYR A 51 -3.44 1.28 5.97
C TYR A 51 -3.99 0.31 4.91
N ASP A 52 -4.16 0.74 3.66
CA ASP A 52 -4.53 -0.15 2.57
C ASP A 52 -3.41 -1.16 2.26
N LEU A 53 -2.15 -0.75 2.33
CA LEU A 53 -0.99 -1.65 2.19
C LEU A 53 -0.90 -2.63 3.36
N VAL A 54 -1.12 -2.17 4.59
CA VAL A 54 -1.15 -3.03 5.78
C VAL A 54 -2.25 -4.09 5.62
N ARG A 55 -3.49 -3.69 5.28
CA ARG A 55 -4.59 -4.64 5.03
C ARG A 55 -4.25 -5.65 3.94
N ARG A 56 -3.65 -5.20 2.84
CA ARG A 56 -3.22 -6.08 1.76
C ARG A 56 -2.16 -7.09 2.21
N SER A 57 -1.27 -6.71 3.12
CA SER A 57 -0.19 -7.58 3.59
C SER A 57 -0.69 -8.81 4.34
N TYR A 58 -1.88 -8.77 4.94
CA TYR A 58 -2.44 -9.91 5.66
C TYR A 58 -2.76 -11.11 4.75
N TYR A 59 -3.04 -10.88 3.48
CA TYR A 59 -3.39 -11.95 2.54
C TYR A 59 -2.48 -12.02 1.30
N LYS A 60 -1.68 -10.98 1.05
CA LYS A 60 -0.72 -10.90 -0.05
C LYS A 60 0.61 -10.29 0.43
N GLN A 61 1.15 -10.84 1.50
CA GLN A 61 2.32 -10.26 2.18
C GLN A 61 3.49 -10.05 1.23
N GLN A 62 3.96 -11.11 0.56
CA GLN A 62 5.13 -11.05 -0.31
C GLN A 62 4.93 -10.11 -1.50
N GLU A 63 3.73 -10.13 -2.11
CA GLU A 63 3.40 -9.21 -3.21
C GLU A 63 3.42 -7.76 -2.74
N THR A 64 2.95 -7.50 -1.51
CA THR A 64 2.89 -6.14 -0.95
C THR A 64 4.29 -5.64 -0.58
N VAL A 65 5.12 -6.50 0.01
CA VAL A 65 6.55 -6.20 0.26
C VAL A 65 7.26 -5.85 -1.06
N ASN A 66 7.11 -6.71 -2.07
CA ASN A 66 7.72 -6.48 -3.38
C ASN A 66 7.21 -5.19 -4.04
N TYR A 67 5.92 -4.91 -3.91
CA TYR A 67 5.33 -3.68 -4.42
C TYR A 67 5.98 -2.44 -3.78
N ILE A 68 6.18 -2.43 -2.45
CA ILE A 68 6.83 -1.31 -1.75
C ILE A 68 8.31 -1.22 -2.14
N LYS A 69 9.00 -2.36 -2.18
CA LYS A 69 10.42 -2.46 -2.51
C LYS A 69 10.73 -1.95 -3.92
N ASN A 70 9.83 -2.23 -4.87
CA ASN A 70 10.01 -1.86 -6.27
C ASN A 70 9.46 -0.45 -6.61
N GLN A 71 8.96 0.29 -5.62
CA GLN A 71 8.60 1.68 -5.85
C GLN A 71 9.85 2.51 -6.10
N GLN A 72 9.91 3.09 -7.27
CA GLN A 72 10.90 4.13 -7.56
C GLN A 72 10.49 5.40 -6.82
N ARG A 73 11.10 5.63 -5.68
CA ARG A 73 10.92 6.87 -4.90
C ARG A 73 12.13 7.76 -5.09
N ASP A 74 12.37 8.14 -6.31
CA ASP A 74 13.48 9.04 -6.59
C ASP A 74 13.10 10.47 -6.19
N VAL A 75 13.25 10.75 -4.92
CA VAL A 75 12.91 12.05 -4.29
C VAL A 75 13.92 13.13 -4.67
N ASN A 76 15.05 12.75 -5.26
CA ASN A 76 16.13 13.69 -5.56
C ASN A 76 16.65 13.56 -7.00
N THR A 77 15.84 13.07 -7.93
CA THR A 77 16.17 13.22 -9.33
C THR A 77 16.09 14.73 -9.62
N PRO A 78 17.22 15.41 -9.86
CA PRO A 78 17.15 16.82 -10.15
C PRO A 78 16.39 17.00 -11.45
N VAL A 79 15.41 17.85 -11.39
CA VAL A 79 14.67 18.28 -12.56
C VAL A 79 15.47 19.41 -13.19
N LEU A 80 15.90 19.21 -14.41
CA LEU A 80 16.57 20.23 -15.20
C LEU A 80 15.52 21.08 -15.91
N TRP A 81 15.57 22.37 -15.66
CA TRP A 81 14.75 23.34 -16.39
C TRP A 81 15.51 23.85 -17.62
N ASN A 82 14.93 23.64 -18.79
CA ASN A 82 15.42 24.27 -20.01
C ASN A 82 14.63 25.56 -20.26
N SER A 83 15.29 26.70 -20.09
CA SER A 83 14.68 28.02 -20.25
C SER A 83 14.34 28.38 -21.70
N GLU A 84 15.02 27.77 -22.69
CA GLU A 84 14.80 28.05 -24.10
C GLU A 84 13.52 27.34 -24.59
N THR A 85 13.36 26.10 -24.21
CA THR A 85 12.22 25.27 -24.62
C THR A 85 11.05 25.32 -23.62
N GLN A 86 11.26 25.94 -22.45
CA GLN A 86 10.30 25.96 -21.34
C GLN A 86 9.84 24.56 -20.92
N THR A 87 10.75 23.59 -20.96
CA THR A 87 10.46 22.21 -20.61
C THR A 87 11.24 21.75 -19.39
N LEU A 88 10.62 20.84 -18.63
CA LEU A 88 11.27 20.10 -17.55
C LEU A 88 11.78 18.77 -18.10
N SER A 89 13.02 18.43 -17.81
CA SER A 89 13.60 17.12 -18.06
C SER A 89 14.20 16.53 -16.80
N VAL A 90 14.32 15.22 -16.77
CA VAL A 90 14.98 14.50 -15.68
C VAL A 90 16.46 14.39 -15.98
N ASP A 91 17.32 14.64 -14.99
CA ASP A 91 18.75 14.40 -15.12
C ASP A 91 19.03 12.89 -14.99
N GLU A 92 19.07 12.20 -16.12
CA GLU A 92 19.36 10.76 -16.18
C GLU A 92 20.82 10.41 -15.87
N SER A 93 21.69 11.41 -15.71
CA SER A 93 23.11 11.17 -15.40
C SER A 93 23.32 10.68 -13.96
N ARG A 94 22.33 10.82 -13.09
CA ARG A 94 22.36 10.31 -11.72
C ARG A 94 21.78 8.90 -11.66
N ASP A 95 22.61 7.98 -11.18
CA ASP A 95 22.19 6.60 -10.92
C ASP A 95 21.14 6.54 -9.79
N PRO A 96 19.88 6.20 -10.08
CA PRO A 96 18.85 6.06 -9.05
C PRO A 96 19.11 4.87 -8.11
N SER A 97 20.02 3.94 -8.48
CA SER A 97 20.39 2.79 -7.66
C SER A 97 21.22 3.15 -6.42
N SER A 98 21.76 4.36 -6.36
CA SER A 98 22.61 4.81 -5.23
C SER A 98 21.84 5.03 -3.93
N ARG A 99 20.52 4.85 -3.93
CA ARG A 99 19.67 5.08 -2.75
C ARG A 99 19.11 3.78 -2.22
N SER A 100 19.77 3.31 -1.19
CA SER A 100 19.22 2.24 -0.36
C SER A 100 17.97 2.75 0.34
N ILE A 101 16.80 2.20 -0.02
CA ILE A 101 15.54 2.38 0.72
C ILE A 101 15.59 1.58 2.04
N GLY A 102 16.72 1.05 2.43
CA GLY A 102 16.87 0.12 3.55
C GLY A 102 16.33 -1.27 3.21
N THR A 103 16.36 -2.15 4.18
CA THR A 103 15.79 -3.50 4.01
C THR A 103 14.28 -3.42 4.20
N ILE A 104 13.54 -3.74 3.14
CA ILE A 104 12.07 -3.83 3.20
C ILE A 104 11.69 -5.30 3.25
N ASP A 105 11.10 -5.69 4.35
CA ASP A 105 10.57 -7.03 4.60
C ASP A 105 9.17 -6.94 5.26
N ALA A 106 8.66 -8.07 5.72
CA ALA A 106 7.32 -8.14 6.31
C ALA A 106 7.18 -7.34 7.61
N THR A 107 8.28 -7.07 8.31
CA THR A 107 8.26 -6.35 9.59
C THR A 107 7.87 -4.87 9.44
N ILE A 108 7.98 -4.32 8.22
CA ILE A 108 7.57 -2.94 7.93
C ILE A 108 6.09 -2.66 8.26
N PHE A 109 5.25 -3.69 8.24
CA PHE A 109 3.82 -3.57 8.56
C PHE A 109 3.53 -3.63 10.05
N LEU A 110 4.52 -3.95 10.87
CA LEU A 110 4.42 -4.00 12.33
C LEU A 110 4.83 -2.65 12.90
N LEU A 111 4.04 -2.13 13.83
CA LEU A 111 4.47 -0.99 14.63
C LEU A 111 5.49 -1.49 15.66
N PRO A 112 6.67 -0.87 15.74
CA PRO A 112 7.63 -1.21 16.79
C PRO A 112 7.05 -0.84 18.16
N TYR A 113 7.39 -1.62 19.18
CA TYR A 113 7.10 -1.22 20.55
C TYR A 113 7.88 0.04 20.90
N PRO A 114 7.30 0.97 21.66
CA PRO A 114 8.04 2.13 22.17
C PRO A 114 9.28 1.68 22.94
N GLU A 115 10.36 2.42 22.80
CA GLU A 115 11.64 2.09 23.47
C GLU A 115 11.46 2.03 24.99
N SER A 116 10.68 2.93 25.57
CA SER A 116 10.33 2.92 26.99
C SER A 116 9.77 1.58 27.46
N GLU A 117 8.91 0.96 26.67
CA GLU A 117 8.29 -0.33 26.98
C GLU A 117 9.30 -1.49 26.87
N THR A 118 10.15 -1.45 25.85
CA THR A 118 11.16 -2.50 25.66
C THR A 118 12.29 -2.45 26.69
N VAL A 119 12.55 -1.30 27.29
CA VAL A 119 13.51 -1.15 28.42
C VAL A 119 12.90 -1.74 29.69
N GLN A 120 11.61 -1.52 29.94
CA GLN A 120 10.93 -2.03 31.14
C GLN A 120 10.63 -3.54 31.04
N ASN A 121 10.34 -4.02 29.84
CA ASN A 121 10.07 -5.44 29.57
C ASN A 121 10.96 -5.97 28.43
N PRO A 122 12.13 -6.52 28.75
CA PRO A 122 13.04 -7.07 27.73
C PRO A 122 12.46 -8.22 26.91
N LEU A 123 11.40 -8.89 27.39
CA LEU A 123 10.72 -9.96 26.65
C LEU A 123 10.04 -9.45 25.38
N LEU A 124 9.75 -8.15 25.27
CA LEU A 124 9.23 -7.54 24.05
C LEU A 124 10.22 -7.51 22.90
N LYS A 125 11.51 -7.77 23.18
CA LYS A 125 12.58 -7.92 22.16
C LYS A 125 12.84 -9.38 21.80
N ALA A 126 12.21 -10.32 22.50
CA ALA A 126 12.34 -11.74 22.19
C ALA A 126 11.67 -12.07 20.84
N GLU A 127 12.09 -13.19 20.25
CA GLU A 127 11.46 -13.70 19.03
C GLU A 127 9.95 -13.84 19.24
N PRO A 128 9.13 -13.39 18.27
CA PRO A 128 7.67 -13.48 18.37
C PRO A 128 7.26 -14.95 18.53
N VAL A 129 6.45 -15.23 19.54
CA VAL A 129 5.82 -16.54 19.66
C VAL A 129 4.78 -16.66 18.55
N SER A 130 4.83 -17.74 17.77
CA SER A 130 3.82 -18.02 16.75
C SER A 130 2.44 -18.08 17.39
N TYR A 131 1.56 -17.20 16.97
CA TYR A 131 0.16 -17.22 17.42
C TYR A 131 -0.65 -18.01 16.42
N GLU A 132 -1.08 -19.20 16.83
CA GLU A 132 -2.09 -19.94 16.07
C GLU A 132 -3.48 -19.35 16.38
N PHE A 133 -4.08 -18.81 15.36
CA PHE A 133 -5.45 -18.33 15.43
C PHE A 133 -6.38 -19.55 15.54
N LYS A 134 -6.94 -19.77 16.72
CA LYS A 134 -7.94 -20.84 16.91
C LYS A 134 -9.30 -20.26 16.53
N GLU A 135 -9.86 -20.74 15.43
CA GLU A 135 -11.19 -20.31 14.92
C GLU A 135 -12.31 -20.51 15.94
N ASP A 136 -12.17 -21.50 16.82
CA ASP A 136 -13.13 -21.86 17.87
C ASP A 136 -13.35 -20.70 18.89
N ARG A 137 -12.44 -19.74 18.97
CA ARG A 137 -12.60 -18.59 19.90
C ARG A 137 -13.32 -17.39 19.30
N ILE A 138 -13.53 -17.36 18.00
CA ILE A 138 -14.25 -16.26 17.35
C ILE A 138 -15.75 -16.42 17.54
N THR A 139 -16.26 -17.64 17.55
CA THR A 139 -17.67 -17.95 17.77
C THR A 139 -18.15 -17.55 19.16
N ASP A 140 -17.27 -17.61 20.18
CA ASP A 140 -17.63 -17.25 21.55
C ASP A 140 -17.69 -15.74 21.82
N LEU A 141 -17.13 -14.92 20.92
CA LEU A 141 -17.14 -13.45 21.05
C LEU A 141 -18.41 -12.81 20.47
N PHE A 142 -19.21 -13.56 19.68
CA PHE A 142 -20.40 -13.07 18.99
C PHE A 142 -21.69 -13.79 19.40
N ASN A 143 -21.63 -14.72 20.38
CA ASN A 143 -22.74 -15.33 21.07
C ASN A 143 -22.81 -14.77 22.50
#